data_b436c9b49cc72bc2aa91d191021c821f
#
_entry.id   b436c9b49cc72bc2aa91d191021c821f
#
_cell.length_a   1.000
_cell.length_b   1.000
_cell.length_c   1.000
_cell.angle_alpha   90.00
_cell.angle_beta   90.00
_cell.angle_gamma   90.00
#
_symmetry.space_group_name_H-M   'P 1'
#
loop_
_entity.id
_entity.type
_entity.pdbx_description
1 polymer ?
#
loop_
_entity_poly.entity_id
_entity_poly.type
_entity_poly.pdbx_seq_one_letter_code
_entity_poly.pdbx_strand_id
1 'polypeptide(L)'
;MAENLRLRRLVDLQAERIGELEKLIEEVRRGGKRQAAPFSKGNPKATPKKSGRKPGDGYGKHSRRATPEREADQVVPVALPALCPHCGDGDVVAVKTMAQWVEDLPEVATILTRFDIAVGCCAGCGRRVQGRDPQQSSDALGAAACQVGPRALALAGWLHKSAGMPLAKVCALFAQFHLAVTPGGLSQAMDRMADRSFATYEALKAELAAQAVVSPDETGWRVGGRSAWLWAFAATTLTVYAICDGRGFDEATTVLPAGFKGTLCRDGWAPYRKFTEAAHQTCLAHLLRRAHEMRESNPPEYRDVPTALSAILHDALAARALRDAGSLCGDGLESAIAALEGRVDVWLAGDATFDANRRLLKHVRKERTALFTFLRHPGVEATNWRAETAIRPAVVNRKVCGGNRSWYSAETQHILMTMFRTAYQQGADAIGIMIDLLRSPEPTIAPLAMPLTGKPDP
;
A
#
# COMPACT_ATOMS: atom_id res chain seq x y z
N MET A 1 -9.33 35.25 -62.40
CA MET A 1 -9.46 36.08 -61.16
C MET A 1 -10.32 35.41 -60.09
N ALA A 2 -11.50 34.87 -60.41
CA ALA A 2 -12.43 34.24 -59.45
C ALA A 2 -11.87 33.00 -58.75
N GLU A 3 -11.09 32.17 -59.44
CA GLU A 3 -10.49 30.94 -58.88
C GLU A 3 -9.36 31.25 -57.89
N ASN A 4 -8.56 32.29 -58.12
CA ASN A 4 -7.55 32.74 -57.17
C ASN A 4 -8.16 33.32 -55.88
N LEU A 5 -9.32 33.93 -55.93
CA LEU A 5 -10.08 34.41 -54.79
C LEU A 5 -10.66 33.25 -53.97
N ARG A 6 -11.11 32.20 -54.64
CA ARG A 6 -11.62 30.98 -54.01
C ARG A 6 -10.50 30.21 -53.29
N LEU A 7 -9.33 30.09 -53.93
CA LEU A 7 -8.15 29.44 -53.32
C LEU A 7 -7.65 30.21 -52.14
N ARG A 8 -7.59 31.54 -52.17
CA ARG A 8 -7.23 32.36 -51.02
C ARG A 8 -8.17 32.17 -49.84
N ARG A 9 -9.49 32.17 -50.05
CA ARG A 9 -10.47 31.88 -48.99
C ARG A 9 -10.31 30.50 -48.40
N LEU A 10 -9.95 29.48 -49.19
CA LEU A 10 -9.70 28.13 -48.72
C LEU A 10 -8.44 28.06 -47.86
N VAL A 11 -7.39 28.76 -48.26
CA VAL A 11 -6.15 28.87 -47.51
C VAL A 11 -6.38 29.56 -46.17
N ASP A 12 -7.18 30.65 -46.15
CA ASP A 12 -7.50 31.37 -44.91
C ASP A 12 -8.31 30.48 -43.93
N LEU A 13 -9.33 29.74 -44.49
CA LEU A 13 -10.12 28.77 -43.70
C LEU A 13 -9.25 27.61 -43.13
N GLN A 14 -8.28 27.14 -43.90
CA GLN A 14 -7.36 26.11 -43.44
C GLN A 14 -6.40 26.65 -42.39
N ALA A 15 -5.92 27.88 -42.52
CA ALA A 15 -5.06 28.54 -41.56
C ALA A 15 -5.79 28.75 -40.20
N GLU A 16 -7.08 29.17 -40.23
CA GLU A 16 -7.91 29.26 -39.03
C GLU A 16 -8.08 27.87 -38.37
N ARG A 17 -8.34 26.83 -39.15
CA ARG A 17 -8.50 25.47 -38.63
C ARG A 17 -7.22 24.89 -38.04
N ILE A 18 -6.08 25.18 -38.66
CA ILE A 18 -4.75 24.83 -38.12
C ILE A 18 -4.53 25.54 -36.76
N GLY A 19 -4.83 26.84 -36.67
CA GLY A 19 -4.73 27.59 -35.42
C GLY A 19 -5.62 27.07 -34.29
N GLU A 20 -6.84 26.61 -34.63
CA GLU A 20 -7.73 25.93 -33.65
C GLU A 20 -7.17 24.59 -33.20
N LEU A 21 -6.64 23.78 -34.13
CA LEU A 21 -6.03 22.49 -33.80
C LEU A 21 -4.75 22.65 -32.99
N GLU A 22 -3.93 23.64 -33.29
CA GLU A 22 -2.73 23.95 -32.49
C GLU A 22 -3.08 24.36 -31.06
N LYS A 23 -4.13 25.18 -30.86
CA LYS A 23 -4.66 25.51 -29.53
C LYS A 23 -5.14 24.27 -28.79
N LEU A 24 -5.86 23.39 -29.47
CA LEU A 24 -6.35 22.12 -28.88
C LEU A 24 -5.20 21.19 -28.49
N ILE A 25 -4.18 21.08 -29.35
CA ILE A 25 -2.96 20.31 -29.06
C ILE A 25 -2.21 20.89 -27.87
N GLU A 26 -2.10 22.23 -27.77
CA GLU A 26 -1.45 22.88 -26.65
C GLU A 26 -2.25 22.71 -25.36
N GLU A 27 -3.58 22.75 -25.39
CA GLU A 27 -4.45 22.44 -24.26
C GLU A 27 -4.29 20.98 -23.81
N VAL A 28 -4.23 20.03 -24.72
CA VAL A 28 -3.98 18.60 -24.43
C VAL A 28 -2.57 18.42 -23.85
N ARG A 29 -1.56 19.09 -24.41
CA ARG A 29 -0.18 19.08 -23.87
C ARG A 29 -0.07 19.72 -22.48
N ARG A 30 -0.79 20.80 -22.22
CA ARG A 30 -0.88 21.44 -20.91
C ARG A 30 -1.64 20.59 -19.92
N GLY A 31 -2.70 19.91 -20.34
CA GLY A 31 -3.43 18.93 -19.53
C GLY A 31 -2.56 17.76 -19.08
N GLY A 32 -1.66 17.28 -19.94
CA GLY A 32 -0.70 16.21 -19.63
C GLY A 32 0.49 16.64 -18.74
N LYS A 33 0.78 17.94 -18.63
CA LYS A 33 1.92 18.47 -17.83
C LYS A 33 1.54 18.93 -16.42
N ARG A 34 0.25 18.99 -16.06
CA ARG A 34 -0.16 19.25 -14.67
C ARG A 34 0.22 18.04 -13.82
N GLN A 35 0.96 18.29 -12.74
CA GLN A 35 1.19 17.30 -11.70
C GLN A 35 -0.19 16.85 -11.17
N ALA A 36 -0.69 15.75 -11.73
CA ALA A 36 -1.82 15.06 -11.15
C ALA A 36 -1.40 14.58 -9.76
N ALA A 37 -2.30 14.69 -8.77
CA ALA A 37 -2.10 14.03 -7.49
C ALA A 37 -1.70 12.56 -7.76
N PRO A 38 -0.80 11.95 -6.96
CA PRO A 38 -0.20 10.64 -7.22
C PRO A 38 -1.19 9.54 -7.60
N PHE A 39 -2.47 9.70 -7.29
CA PHE A 39 -3.54 8.73 -7.50
C PHE A 39 -4.68 9.24 -8.39
N SER A 40 -4.57 10.44 -8.99
CA SER A 40 -5.60 10.92 -9.90
C SER A 40 -5.52 10.19 -11.22
N LYS A 41 -6.62 9.53 -11.61
CA LYS A 41 -6.83 8.95 -12.93
C LYS A 41 -7.78 9.87 -13.71
N GLY A 42 -7.42 10.23 -14.94
CA GLY A 42 -8.27 11.00 -15.84
C GLY A 42 -8.04 12.50 -15.88
N ASN A 43 -8.77 13.20 -16.72
CA ASN A 43 -8.73 14.64 -16.88
C ASN A 43 -9.22 15.35 -15.60
N PRO A 44 -8.69 16.54 -15.27
CA PRO A 44 -9.21 17.36 -14.17
C PRO A 44 -10.72 17.56 -14.34
N LYS A 45 -11.50 17.38 -13.29
CA LYS A 45 -12.93 17.65 -13.31
C LYS A 45 -13.16 19.12 -13.64
N ALA A 46 -14.12 19.42 -14.50
CA ALA A 46 -14.51 20.80 -14.87
C ALA A 46 -14.88 21.62 -13.63
N THR A 47 -15.51 20.99 -12.65
CA THR A 47 -15.84 21.58 -11.34
C THR A 47 -15.25 20.71 -10.22
N PRO A 48 -13.99 20.95 -9.80
CA PRO A 48 -13.38 20.22 -8.71
C PRO A 48 -14.12 20.53 -7.40
N LYS A 49 -14.44 19.50 -6.62
CA LYS A 49 -14.95 19.70 -5.26
C LYS A 49 -13.88 20.46 -4.45
N LYS A 50 -14.35 21.42 -3.63
CA LYS A 50 -13.49 22.16 -2.71
C LYS A 50 -12.69 21.17 -1.87
N SER A 51 -11.37 21.35 -1.81
CA SER A 51 -10.49 20.53 -0.98
C SER A 51 -10.79 20.74 0.50
N GLY A 52 -10.69 19.69 1.30
CA GLY A 52 -10.96 19.72 2.72
C GLY A 52 -12.19 18.92 3.12
N ARG A 53 -12.31 18.64 4.41
CA ARG A 53 -13.50 17.99 4.99
C ARG A 53 -14.66 18.98 5.00
N LYS A 54 -15.89 18.51 4.76
CA LYS A 54 -17.09 19.35 4.91
C LYS A 54 -17.18 19.81 6.37
N PRO A 55 -17.48 21.08 6.64
CA PRO A 55 -17.80 21.53 7.99
C PRO A 55 -19.12 20.89 8.44
N GLY A 56 -19.21 20.48 9.70
CA GLY A 56 -20.41 19.90 10.31
C GLY A 56 -20.08 19.03 11.51
N ASP A 57 -21.06 18.78 12.36
CA ASP A 57 -20.93 18.06 13.64
C ASP A 57 -20.44 16.61 13.49
N GLY A 58 -20.60 16.00 12.29
CA GLY A 58 -20.06 14.68 11.96
C GLY A 58 -18.58 14.66 11.56
N TYR A 59 -17.97 15.84 11.31
CA TYR A 59 -16.60 15.94 10.84
C TYR A 59 -15.85 17.01 11.64
N GLY A 60 -14.82 16.61 12.35
CA GLY A 60 -13.89 17.58 12.93
C GLY A 60 -14.19 17.91 14.39
N LYS A 61 -14.59 16.92 15.19
CA LYS A 61 -14.29 17.02 16.62
C LYS A 61 -12.78 17.23 16.70
N HIS A 62 -12.36 18.41 17.11
CA HIS A 62 -10.98 18.67 17.49
C HIS A 62 -10.70 17.79 18.71
N SER A 63 -10.24 16.53 18.47
CA SER A 63 -9.74 15.70 19.54
C SER A 63 -8.44 16.36 20.01
N ARG A 64 -8.50 16.98 21.17
CA ARG A 64 -7.29 17.37 21.90
C ARG A 64 -6.54 16.08 22.24
N ARG A 65 -5.20 16.12 22.20
CA ARG A 65 -4.40 15.03 22.73
C ARG A 65 -4.80 14.82 24.19
N ALA A 66 -5.04 13.57 24.55
CA ALA A 66 -5.32 13.22 25.94
C ALA A 66 -4.08 13.53 26.82
N THR A 67 -4.32 13.80 28.08
CA THR A 67 -3.22 13.85 29.07
C THR A 67 -2.53 12.49 29.08
N PRO A 68 -1.17 12.44 29.10
CA PRO A 68 -0.44 11.17 29.15
C PRO A 68 -0.81 10.36 30.40
N GLU A 69 -0.96 9.04 30.26
CA GLU A 69 -1.18 8.12 31.37
C GLU A 69 0.10 7.75 32.10
N ARG A 70 1.27 7.95 31.44
CA ARG A 70 2.59 7.70 32.02
C ARG A 70 3.06 8.87 32.89
N GLU A 71 3.92 8.61 33.83
CA GLU A 71 4.60 9.63 34.60
C GLU A 71 5.51 10.50 33.72
N ALA A 72 5.69 11.75 34.12
CA ALA A 72 6.58 12.67 33.41
C ALA A 72 8.06 12.28 33.66
N ASP A 73 8.86 12.24 32.59
CA ASP A 73 10.29 12.00 32.66
C ASP A 73 11.01 13.16 33.40
N GLN A 74 10.43 14.36 33.36
CA GLN A 74 10.94 15.56 34.04
C GLN A 74 9.76 16.43 34.49
N VAL A 75 9.83 16.90 35.72
CA VAL A 75 8.91 17.90 36.30
C VAL A 75 9.69 19.19 36.54
N VAL A 76 9.28 20.26 35.83
CA VAL A 76 9.92 21.57 35.95
C VAL A 76 8.98 22.52 36.69
N PRO A 77 9.33 22.99 37.92
CA PRO A 77 8.55 24.02 38.58
C PRO A 77 8.73 25.36 37.88
N VAL A 78 7.64 26.01 37.55
CA VAL A 78 7.63 27.34 36.91
C VAL A 78 7.08 28.36 37.90
N ALA A 79 7.93 29.28 38.33
CA ALA A 79 7.56 30.34 39.27
C ALA A 79 6.75 31.43 38.57
N LEU A 80 5.96 32.19 39.34
CA LEU A 80 5.33 33.40 38.85
C LEU A 80 6.39 34.45 38.46
N PRO A 81 6.10 35.34 37.51
CA PRO A 81 7.01 36.43 37.20
C PRO A 81 7.16 37.36 38.39
N ALA A 82 8.37 37.89 38.59
CA ALA A 82 8.68 38.79 39.70
C ALA A 82 7.87 40.11 39.66
N LEU A 83 7.46 40.54 38.46
CA LEU A 83 6.64 41.72 38.22
C LEU A 83 5.42 41.33 37.38
N CYS A 84 4.28 41.93 37.68
CA CYS A 84 3.06 41.74 36.88
C CYS A 84 3.28 42.25 35.45
N PRO A 85 3.11 41.41 34.41
CA PRO A 85 3.33 41.83 33.03
C PRO A 85 2.30 42.86 32.51
N HIS A 86 1.23 43.14 33.26
CA HIS A 86 0.18 44.08 32.90
C HIS A 86 0.35 45.47 33.53
N CYS A 87 0.74 45.55 34.81
CA CYS A 87 0.86 46.83 35.52
C CYS A 87 2.27 47.13 36.08
N GLY A 88 3.18 46.16 36.01
CA GLY A 88 4.54 46.31 36.53
C GLY A 88 4.70 46.19 38.03
N ASP A 89 3.62 45.89 38.80
CA ASP A 89 3.65 45.72 40.24
C ASP A 89 4.37 44.40 40.64
N GLY A 90 5.08 44.38 41.74
CA GLY A 90 5.81 43.23 42.24
C GLY A 90 5.01 42.27 43.11
N ASP A 91 3.82 42.62 43.57
CA ASP A 91 3.00 41.78 44.44
C ASP A 91 2.13 40.76 43.67
N VAL A 92 2.81 39.77 43.02
CA VAL A 92 2.10 38.71 42.31
C VAL A 92 1.88 37.50 43.22
N VAL A 93 0.63 37.23 43.60
CA VAL A 93 0.24 36.17 44.54
C VAL A 93 -0.16 34.90 43.79
N ALA A 94 0.41 33.74 44.17
CA ALA A 94 0.04 32.44 43.63
C ALA A 94 -1.39 32.03 44.08
N VAL A 95 -2.24 31.66 43.16
CA VAL A 95 -3.62 31.19 43.40
C VAL A 95 -3.74 29.68 43.22
N LYS A 96 -3.08 29.11 42.20
CA LYS A 96 -3.11 27.68 41.90
C LYS A 96 -1.92 27.28 41.02
N THR A 97 -1.57 26.03 41.05
CA THR A 97 -0.65 25.40 40.09
C THR A 97 -1.45 24.58 39.07
N MET A 98 -1.12 24.69 37.79
CA MET A 98 -1.71 23.92 36.73
C MET A 98 -0.61 23.18 35.98
N ALA A 99 -0.83 21.89 35.65
CA ALA A 99 0.12 21.13 34.86
C ALA A 99 -0.07 21.42 33.36
N GLN A 100 1.03 21.68 32.67
CA GLN A 100 1.13 21.71 31.22
C GLN A 100 2.04 20.57 30.77
N TRP A 101 1.54 19.72 29.89
CA TRP A 101 2.27 18.56 29.39
C TRP A 101 2.83 18.87 28.01
N VAL A 102 4.13 18.60 27.84
CA VAL A 102 4.83 18.68 26.56
C VAL A 102 5.52 17.34 26.34
N GLU A 103 5.28 16.72 25.19
CA GLU A 103 5.91 15.48 24.77
C GLU A 103 6.75 15.78 23.53
N ASP A 104 8.05 15.56 23.65
CA ASP A 104 9.04 15.87 22.62
C ASP A 104 9.93 14.66 22.32
N LEU A 105 10.71 14.74 21.25
CA LEU A 105 11.74 13.76 20.91
C LEU A 105 13.01 14.07 21.70
N PRO A 106 13.71 13.05 22.23
CA PRO A 106 15.03 13.25 22.80
C PRO A 106 16.02 13.64 21.70
N GLU A 107 17.12 14.30 22.09
CA GLU A 107 18.25 14.50 21.19
C GLU A 107 18.77 13.15 20.69
N VAL A 108 18.76 12.95 19.37
CA VAL A 108 19.17 11.70 18.75
C VAL A 108 20.66 11.79 18.46
N ALA A 109 21.48 11.05 19.21
CA ALA A 109 22.91 10.94 19.02
C ALA A 109 23.30 9.50 18.61
N THR A 110 24.43 9.37 17.91
CA THR A 110 24.99 8.06 17.58
C THR A 110 25.66 7.43 18.78
N ILE A 111 25.51 6.09 18.90
CA ILE A 111 26.26 5.29 19.89
C ILE A 111 27.40 4.61 19.14
N LEU A 112 28.64 4.83 19.59
CA LEU A 112 29.83 4.17 19.07
C LEU A 112 30.20 3.02 20.00
N THR A 113 30.15 1.77 19.48
CA THR A 113 30.55 0.57 20.21
C THR A 113 31.84 0.00 19.59
N ARG A 114 32.83 -0.29 20.41
CA ARG A 114 34.05 -1.00 20.01
C ARG A 114 33.98 -2.43 20.54
N PHE A 115 34.14 -3.41 19.65
CA PHE A 115 34.28 -4.83 19.97
C PHE A 115 35.75 -5.21 19.89
N ASP A 116 36.36 -5.63 20.97
CA ASP A 116 37.74 -6.16 21.02
C ASP A 116 37.65 -7.69 20.82
N ILE A 117 37.81 -8.13 19.57
CA ILE A 117 37.54 -9.50 19.15
C ILE A 117 38.83 -10.33 19.21
N ALA A 118 38.84 -11.35 20.06
CA ALA A 118 39.93 -12.31 20.12
C ALA A 118 39.96 -13.16 18.83
N VAL A 119 41.14 -13.30 18.26
CA VAL A 119 41.41 -14.10 17.06
C VAL A 119 42.48 -15.13 17.37
N GLY A 120 42.23 -16.39 17.05
CA GLY A 120 43.15 -17.49 17.30
C GLY A 120 43.14 -18.51 16.21
N CYS A 121 43.89 -19.61 16.38
CA CYS A 121 43.90 -20.78 15.49
C CYS A 121 43.50 -22.02 16.29
N CYS A 122 42.69 -22.87 15.70
CA CYS A 122 42.35 -24.17 16.28
C CYS A 122 43.57 -25.07 16.29
N ALA A 123 43.97 -25.60 17.47
CA ALA A 123 45.11 -26.50 17.64
C ALA A 123 44.91 -27.83 16.87
N GLY A 124 43.68 -28.30 16.68
CA GLY A 124 43.40 -29.57 16.02
C GLY A 124 43.39 -29.50 14.46
N CYS A 125 42.92 -28.40 13.86
CA CYS A 125 42.83 -28.30 12.41
C CYS A 125 43.57 -27.09 11.81
N GLY A 126 44.25 -26.27 12.61
CA GLY A 126 45.03 -25.11 12.15
C GLY A 126 44.18 -23.94 11.60
N ARG A 127 42.86 -24.05 11.55
CA ARG A 127 42.00 -23.00 10.99
C ARG A 127 41.88 -21.83 11.95
N ARG A 128 41.84 -20.61 11.37
CA ARG A 128 41.56 -19.38 12.08
C ARG A 128 40.15 -19.40 12.67
N VAL A 129 40.01 -19.00 13.93
CA VAL A 129 38.77 -18.80 14.65
C VAL A 129 38.75 -17.43 15.28
N GLN A 130 37.57 -16.86 15.48
CA GLN A 130 37.40 -15.56 16.13
C GLN A 130 36.15 -15.57 17.02
N GLY A 131 36.20 -14.74 18.06
CA GLY A 131 35.06 -14.50 18.92
C GLY A 131 33.94 -13.73 18.17
N ARG A 132 32.71 -13.88 18.65
CA ARG A 132 31.55 -13.13 18.21
C ARG A 132 30.70 -12.70 19.41
N ASP A 133 30.31 -11.43 19.42
CA ASP A 133 29.33 -10.91 20.39
C ASP A 133 27.92 -10.94 19.75
N PRO A 134 26.86 -11.28 20.49
CA PRO A 134 25.47 -11.31 19.98
C PRO A 134 24.97 -9.98 19.39
N GLN A 135 25.57 -8.86 19.76
CA GLN A 135 25.21 -7.54 19.22
C GLN A 135 25.83 -7.26 17.84
N GLN A 136 26.81 -8.04 17.38
CA GLN A 136 27.40 -7.86 16.07
C GLN A 136 26.47 -8.33 14.98
N SER A 137 26.41 -7.57 13.89
CA SER A 137 25.66 -7.91 12.67
C SER A 137 26.56 -8.46 11.54
N SER A 138 27.87 -8.52 11.76
CA SER A 138 28.84 -9.02 10.77
C SER A 138 30.08 -9.56 11.48
N ASP A 139 30.63 -10.68 10.94
CA ASP A 139 31.88 -11.28 11.38
C ASP A 139 33.10 -10.74 10.63
N ALA A 140 32.88 -9.82 9.67
CA ALA A 140 33.97 -9.26 8.87
C ALA A 140 34.83 -8.31 9.71
N LEU A 141 36.11 -8.64 9.82
CA LEU A 141 37.12 -7.80 10.45
C LEU A 141 37.91 -7.02 9.38
N GLY A 142 38.05 -5.72 9.57
CA GLY A 142 38.84 -4.87 8.68
C GLY A 142 38.21 -4.53 7.32
N ALA A 143 37.00 -4.97 7.02
CA ALA A 143 36.29 -4.65 5.76
C ALA A 143 35.84 -3.20 5.68
N ALA A 144 35.63 -2.55 6.83
CA ALA A 144 35.37 -1.12 6.96
C ALA A 144 35.97 -0.62 8.28
N ALA A 145 36.47 0.59 8.29
CA ALA A 145 37.01 1.21 9.51
C ALA A 145 35.94 1.35 10.60
N CYS A 146 34.70 1.65 10.21
CA CYS A 146 33.54 1.68 11.09
C CYS A 146 32.33 1.12 10.35
N GLN A 147 31.62 0.18 10.97
CA GLN A 147 30.40 -0.41 10.41
C GLN A 147 29.19 0.38 10.88
N VAL A 148 28.13 0.43 10.04
CA VAL A 148 26.83 0.97 10.44
C VAL A 148 26.08 -0.09 11.24
N GLY A 149 25.61 0.29 12.42
CA GLY A 149 24.93 -0.62 13.34
C GLY A 149 23.56 -1.09 12.84
N PRO A 150 23.07 -2.24 13.34
CA PRO A 150 21.85 -2.89 12.83
C PRO A 150 20.59 -2.03 13.00
N ARG A 151 20.50 -1.23 14.06
CA ARG A 151 19.35 -0.32 14.26
C ARG A 151 19.28 0.77 13.20
N ALA A 152 20.41 1.38 12.84
CA ALA A 152 20.45 2.38 11.77
C ALA A 152 20.12 1.75 10.40
N LEU A 153 20.61 0.53 10.12
CA LEU A 153 20.29 -0.20 8.90
C LEU A 153 18.80 -0.55 8.83
N ALA A 154 18.21 -1.09 9.90
CA ALA A 154 16.80 -1.43 9.99
C ALA A 154 15.91 -0.17 9.78
N LEU A 155 16.26 0.94 10.43
CA LEU A 155 15.56 2.22 10.24
C LEU A 155 15.68 2.73 8.79
N ALA A 156 16.87 2.65 8.18
CA ALA A 156 17.06 3.02 6.77
C ALA A 156 16.19 2.18 5.83
N GLY A 157 16.13 0.87 6.06
CA GLY A 157 15.27 -0.05 5.33
C GLY A 157 13.80 0.33 5.44
N TRP A 158 13.32 0.58 6.64
CA TRP A 158 11.94 1.00 6.88
C TRP A 158 11.63 2.35 6.22
N LEU A 159 12.48 3.36 6.38
CA LEU A 159 12.32 4.67 5.76
C LEU A 159 12.26 4.59 4.24
N HIS A 160 13.10 3.74 3.63
CA HIS A 160 13.13 3.61 2.17
C HIS A 160 12.01 2.74 1.62
N LYS A 161 11.78 1.55 2.18
CA LYS A 161 10.86 0.55 1.62
C LYS A 161 9.41 0.73 2.09
N SER A 162 9.19 1.19 3.32
CA SER A 162 7.85 1.39 3.89
C SER A 162 7.40 2.85 3.76
N ALA A 163 8.23 3.82 4.18
CA ALA A 163 7.91 5.24 4.13
C ALA A 163 8.18 5.89 2.75
N GLY A 164 8.81 5.18 1.80
CA GLY A 164 9.05 5.65 0.43
C GLY A 164 10.09 6.77 0.31
N MET A 165 11.00 6.90 1.27
CA MET A 165 12.02 7.94 1.27
C MET A 165 13.20 7.55 0.35
N PRO A 166 13.63 8.40 -0.61
CA PRO A 166 14.82 8.15 -1.41
C PRO A 166 16.08 7.99 -0.57
N LEU A 167 17.00 7.10 -0.96
CA LEU A 167 18.23 6.83 -0.21
C LEU A 167 19.04 8.08 0.11
N ALA A 168 19.14 9.02 -0.83
CA ALA A 168 19.84 10.30 -0.58
C ALA A 168 19.18 11.11 0.55
N LYS A 169 17.85 11.08 0.68
CA LYS A 169 17.15 11.74 1.80
C LYS A 169 17.32 10.98 3.11
N VAL A 170 17.39 9.65 3.08
CA VAL A 170 17.74 8.84 4.26
C VAL A 170 19.14 9.19 4.75
N CYS A 171 20.13 9.32 3.84
CA CYS A 171 21.47 9.77 4.18
C CYS A 171 21.47 11.19 4.79
N ALA A 172 20.72 12.12 4.21
CA ALA A 172 20.59 13.47 4.74
C ALA A 172 19.93 13.51 6.13
N LEU A 173 18.93 12.67 6.38
CA LEU A 173 18.33 12.52 7.70
C LEU A 173 19.35 11.97 8.71
N PHE A 174 20.11 10.94 8.36
CA PHE A 174 21.11 10.35 9.24
C PHE A 174 22.25 11.32 9.56
N ALA A 175 22.60 12.20 8.63
CA ALA A 175 23.57 13.27 8.86
C ALA A 175 23.10 14.24 9.97
N GLN A 176 21.78 14.47 10.16
CA GLN A 176 21.25 15.23 11.31
C GLN A 176 21.51 14.53 12.65
N PHE A 177 21.70 13.20 12.64
CA PHE A 177 22.03 12.39 13.79
C PHE A 177 23.54 12.12 13.90
N HIS A 178 24.36 12.87 13.17
CA HIS A 178 25.81 12.70 13.11
C HIS A 178 26.28 11.33 12.59
N LEU A 179 25.44 10.63 11.81
CA LEU A 179 25.76 9.36 11.17
C LEU A 179 26.00 9.55 9.68
N ALA A 180 27.24 9.54 9.24
CA ALA A 180 27.60 9.64 7.84
C ALA A 180 27.46 8.28 7.14
N VAL A 181 26.57 8.21 6.15
CA VAL A 181 26.34 7.03 5.32
C VAL A 181 26.18 7.44 3.86
N THR A 182 26.44 6.50 2.94
CA THR A 182 26.28 6.76 1.50
C THR A 182 25.08 5.99 0.95
N PRO A 183 24.42 6.49 -0.13
CA PRO A 183 23.35 5.74 -0.79
C PRO A 183 23.76 4.35 -1.26
N GLY A 184 25.00 4.20 -1.77
CA GLY A 184 25.54 2.91 -2.19
C GLY A 184 25.72 1.94 -1.01
N GLY A 185 26.28 2.43 0.10
CA GLY A 185 26.42 1.62 1.33
C GLY A 185 25.08 1.15 1.89
N LEU A 186 24.06 2.03 1.89
CA LEU A 186 22.70 1.68 2.30
C LEU A 186 22.05 0.67 1.35
N SER A 187 22.25 0.82 0.02
CA SER A 187 21.74 -0.15 -0.95
C SER A 187 22.29 -1.55 -0.69
N GLN A 188 23.61 -1.69 -0.54
CA GLN A 188 24.26 -2.97 -0.22
C GLN A 188 23.81 -3.53 1.15
N ALA A 189 23.55 -2.65 2.11
CA ALA A 189 23.02 -3.09 3.41
C ALA A 189 21.61 -3.65 3.27
N MET A 190 20.76 -3.06 2.44
CA MET A 190 19.41 -3.57 2.18
C MET A 190 19.44 -4.93 1.47
N ASP A 191 20.40 -5.16 0.58
CA ASP A 191 20.58 -6.46 -0.05
C ASP A 191 20.88 -7.53 1.02
N ARG A 192 21.81 -7.26 1.93
CA ARG A 192 22.09 -8.17 3.07
C ARG A 192 20.89 -8.35 4.01
N MET A 193 20.09 -7.29 4.21
CA MET A 193 18.84 -7.40 5.00
C MET A 193 17.83 -8.33 4.32
N ALA A 194 17.70 -8.25 3.00
CA ALA A 194 16.82 -9.13 2.23
C ALA A 194 17.32 -10.60 2.30
N ASP A 195 18.62 -10.83 2.15
CA ASP A 195 19.21 -12.17 2.30
C ASP A 195 18.89 -12.78 3.68
N ARG A 196 19.01 -11.99 4.76
CA ARG A 196 18.66 -12.43 6.12
C ARG A 196 17.16 -12.64 6.33
N SER A 197 16.31 -11.96 5.55
CA SER A 197 14.86 -12.06 5.62
C SER A 197 14.28 -13.13 4.69
N PHE A 198 15.08 -13.73 3.80
CA PHE A 198 14.59 -14.64 2.76
C PHE A 198 13.85 -15.86 3.33
N ALA A 199 14.38 -16.50 4.39
CA ALA A 199 13.72 -17.64 5.02
C ALA A 199 12.35 -17.26 5.59
N THR A 200 12.22 -16.06 6.18
CA THR A 200 10.94 -15.52 6.67
C THR A 200 10.00 -15.22 5.49
N TYR A 201 10.49 -14.65 4.40
CA TYR A 201 9.70 -14.38 3.21
C TYR A 201 9.08 -15.65 2.63
N GLU A 202 9.86 -16.75 2.49
CA GLU A 202 9.35 -18.03 2.02
C GLU A 202 8.34 -18.66 3.00
N ALA A 203 8.56 -18.52 4.31
CA ALA A 203 7.60 -18.96 5.31
C ALA A 203 6.28 -18.16 5.24
N LEU A 204 6.33 -16.85 5.00
CA LEU A 204 5.14 -16.02 4.78
C LEU A 204 4.39 -16.39 3.50
N LYS A 205 5.08 -16.80 2.43
CA LYS A 205 4.42 -17.35 1.22
C LYS A 205 3.67 -18.64 1.54
N ALA A 206 4.27 -19.53 2.32
CA ALA A 206 3.63 -20.77 2.73
C ALA A 206 2.41 -20.48 3.64
N GLU A 207 2.51 -19.54 4.56
CA GLU A 207 1.39 -19.11 5.41
C GLU A 207 0.27 -18.44 4.60
N LEU A 208 0.60 -17.64 3.58
CA LEU A 208 -0.38 -17.05 2.67
C LEU A 208 -1.24 -18.11 1.98
N ALA A 209 -0.63 -19.22 1.57
CA ALA A 209 -1.34 -20.33 0.93
C ALA A 209 -2.36 -21.04 1.87
N ALA A 210 -2.21 -20.89 3.19
CA ALA A 210 -3.11 -21.41 4.20
C ALA A 210 -4.24 -20.45 4.61
N GLN A 211 -4.22 -19.21 4.10
CA GLN A 211 -5.22 -18.20 4.47
C GLN A 211 -6.58 -18.51 3.85
N ALA A 212 -7.65 -18.26 4.62
CA ALA A 212 -9.01 -18.46 4.14
C ALA A 212 -9.40 -17.48 3.01
N VAL A 213 -8.89 -16.25 3.07
CA VAL A 213 -9.18 -15.19 2.08
C VAL A 213 -7.88 -14.47 1.70
N VAL A 214 -7.63 -14.37 0.41
CA VAL A 214 -6.51 -13.63 -0.17
C VAL A 214 -7.03 -12.64 -1.20
N SER A 215 -6.53 -11.43 -1.12
CA SER A 215 -6.83 -10.34 -2.05
C SER A 215 -5.59 -10.04 -2.92
N PRO A 216 -5.55 -10.50 -4.17
CA PRO A 216 -4.46 -10.18 -5.10
C PRO A 216 -4.73 -8.87 -5.86
N ASP A 217 -3.66 -8.15 -6.17
CA ASP A 217 -3.64 -7.02 -7.12
C ASP A 217 -2.22 -6.86 -7.70
N GLU A 218 -2.09 -6.20 -8.84
CA GLU A 218 -0.79 -5.95 -9.45
C GLU A 218 -0.71 -4.55 -10.04
N THR A 219 0.51 -4.02 -10.09
CA THR A 219 0.80 -2.71 -10.70
C THR A 219 2.03 -2.77 -11.57
N GLY A 220 2.05 -1.98 -12.64
CA GLY A 220 3.24 -1.88 -13.49
C GLY A 220 4.48 -1.48 -12.69
N TRP A 221 5.58 -2.11 -12.97
CA TRP A 221 6.89 -1.86 -12.37
C TRP A 221 7.95 -1.69 -13.45
N ARG A 222 9.20 -1.38 -13.07
CA ARG A 222 10.34 -1.34 -14.00
C ARG A 222 11.59 -1.93 -13.35
N VAL A 223 12.28 -2.78 -14.12
CA VAL A 223 13.57 -3.35 -13.73
C VAL A 223 14.56 -3.17 -14.89
N GLY A 224 15.67 -2.49 -14.63
CA GLY A 224 16.66 -2.17 -15.67
C GLY A 224 16.07 -1.40 -16.86
N GLY A 225 15.09 -0.54 -16.62
CA GLY A 225 14.38 0.20 -17.67
C GLY A 225 13.31 -0.60 -18.42
N ARG A 226 13.26 -1.94 -18.25
CA ARG A 226 12.26 -2.82 -18.88
C ARG A 226 10.97 -2.85 -18.07
N SER A 227 9.86 -3.13 -18.74
CA SER A 227 8.55 -3.33 -18.08
C SER A 227 8.60 -4.57 -17.20
N ALA A 228 8.07 -4.45 -16.00
CA ALA A 228 7.89 -5.50 -15.02
C ALA A 228 6.57 -5.25 -14.26
N TRP A 229 6.18 -6.16 -13.37
CA TRP A 229 4.96 -6.07 -12.59
C TRP A 229 5.26 -6.37 -11.12
N LEU A 230 4.74 -5.50 -10.25
CA LEU A 230 4.72 -5.75 -8.82
C LEU A 230 3.36 -6.34 -8.47
N TRP A 231 3.38 -7.53 -7.93
CA TRP A 231 2.24 -8.26 -7.40
C TRP A 231 2.14 -8.05 -5.89
N ALA A 232 0.93 -7.96 -5.38
CA ALA A 232 0.63 -7.93 -3.96
C ALA A 232 -0.49 -8.93 -3.67
N PHE A 233 -0.26 -9.83 -2.74
CA PHE A 233 -1.25 -10.78 -2.24
C PHE A 233 -1.47 -10.47 -0.77
N ALA A 234 -2.63 -9.90 -0.44
CA ALA A 234 -2.94 -9.42 0.89
C ALA A 234 -3.99 -10.31 1.57
N ALA A 235 -3.66 -10.79 2.75
CA ALA A 235 -4.58 -11.40 3.70
C ALA A 235 -4.83 -10.45 4.89
N THR A 236 -5.54 -10.89 5.90
CA THR A 236 -5.86 -10.06 7.08
C THR A 236 -4.60 -9.67 7.85
N THR A 237 -3.69 -10.60 8.10
CA THR A 237 -2.53 -10.43 8.97
C THR A 237 -1.20 -10.37 8.25
N LEU A 238 -1.18 -10.65 6.94
CA LEU A 238 0.06 -10.66 6.17
C LEU A 238 -0.17 -10.20 4.73
N THR A 239 0.88 -9.69 4.11
CA THR A 239 0.93 -9.34 2.68
C THR A 239 2.25 -9.81 2.09
N VAL A 240 2.18 -10.54 1.00
CA VAL A 240 3.36 -10.96 0.23
C VAL A 240 3.42 -10.18 -1.06
N TYR A 241 4.57 -9.58 -1.35
CA TYR A 241 4.86 -8.94 -2.62
C TYR A 241 5.80 -9.80 -3.46
N ALA A 242 5.68 -9.69 -4.78
CA ALA A 242 6.66 -10.20 -5.74
C ALA A 242 6.81 -9.24 -6.91
N ILE A 243 8.01 -9.16 -7.49
CA ILE A 243 8.25 -8.40 -8.73
C ILE A 243 8.64 -9.41 -9.80
N CYS A 244 7.83 -9.47 -10.87
CA CYS A 244 7.99 -10.41 -11.97
C CYS A 244 8.06 -9.66 -13.31
N ASP A 245 8.55 -10.30 -14.34
CA ASP A 245 8.64 -9.76 -15.70
C ASP A 245 7.29 -9.77 -16.44
N GLY A 246 6.36 -10.63 -16.03
CA GLY A 246 5.04 -10.78 -16.62
C GLY A 246 3.87 -10.44 -15.70
N ARG A 247 2.67 -10.45 -16.31
CA ARG A 247 1.37 -10.22 -15.66
C ARG A 247 0.43 -11.40 -15.91
N GLY A 248 0.96 -12.60 -15.95
CA GLY A 248 0.24 -13.83 -16.26
C GLY A 248 -0.15 -14.63 -15.02
N PHE A 249 -0.71 -15.80 -15.27
CA PHE A 249 -1.04 -16.76 -14.23
C PHE A 249 0.23 -17.38 -13.63
N ASP A 250 1.24 -17.65 -14.46
CA ASP A 250 2.48 -18.27 -14.05
C ASP A 250 3.23 -17.41 -13.03
N GLU A 251 3.22 -16.08 -13.23
CA GLU A 251 3.78 -15.14 -12.25
C GLU A 251 2.97 -15.10 -10.97
N ALA A 252 1.65 -15.12 -11.04
CA ALA A 252 0.81 -15.18 -9.84
C ALA A 252 1.08 -16.47 -9.03
N THR A 253 1.34 -17.58 -9.70
CA THR A 253 1.64 -18.87 -9.04
C THR A 253 3.00 -18.96 -8.40
N THR A 254 3.91 -18.03 -8.66
CA THR A 254 5.17 -17.91 -7.90
C THR A 254 4.96 -17.52 -6.45
N VAL A 255 3.81 -16.90 -6.13
CA VAL A 255 3.45 -16.45 -4.78
C VAL A 255 2.36 -17.32 -4.17
N LEU A 256 1.26 -17.54 -4.89
CA LEU A 256 0.11 -18.29 -4.41
C LEU A 256 -0.04 -19.57 -5.26
N PRO A 257 0.05 -20.77 -4.68
CA PRO A 257 -0.03 -22.03 -5.43
C PRO A 257 -1.30 -22.13 -6.27
N ALA A 258 -1.21 -22.72 -7.47
CA ALA A 258 -2.35 -22.91 -8.38
C ALA A 258 -3.52 -23.66 -7.73
N GLY A 259 -3.23 -24.61 -6.82
CA GLY A 259 -4.21 -25.38 -6.05
C GLY A 259 -4.70 -24.67 -4.78
N PHE A 260 -4.62 -23.35 -4.67
CA PHE A 260 -5.17 -22.59 -3.54
C PHE A 260 -6.68 -22.82 -3.40
N LYS A 261 -7.12 -23.21 -2.19
CA LYS A 261 -8.51 -23.59 -1.89
C LYS A 261 -9.33 -22.55 -1.13
N GLY A 262 -8.69 -21.44 -0.71
CA GLY A 262 -9.39 -20.35 -0.06
C GLY A 262 -10.21 -19.49 -1.03
N THR A 263 -10.62 -18.32 -0.60
CA THR A 263 -11.35 -17.35 -1.43
C THR A 263 -10.42 -16.28 -1.97
N LEU A 264 -10.46 -16.04 -3.28
CA LEU A 264 -9.80 -14.91 -3.93
C LEU A 264 -10.77 -13.72 -4.07
N CYS A 265 -10.52 -12.66 -3.31
CA CYS A 265 -11.21 -11.38 -3.50
C CYS A 265 -10.42 -10.52 -4.50
N ARG A 266 -10.87 -10.42 -5.75
CA ARG A 266 -10.08 -9.95 -6.89
C ARG A 266 -10.83 -8.98 -7.79
N ASP A 267 -10.12 -8.28 -8.66
CA ASP A 267 -10.71 -7.59 -9.80
C ASP A 267 -11.10 -8.58 -10.93
N GLY A 268 -11.56 -8.06 -12.04
CA GLY A 268 -11.96 -8.88 -13.22
C GLY A 268 -10.79 -9.40 -14.06
N TRP A 269 -9.53 -9.33 -13.62
CA TRP A 269 -8.37 -9.75 -14.40
C TRP A 269 -8.38 -11.26 -14.67
N ALA A 270 -8.15 -11.62 -15.95
CA ALA A 270 -8.35 -13.00 -16.42
C ALA A 270 -7.47 -14.06 -15.74
N PRO A 271 -6.20 -13.84 -15.45
CA PRO A 271 -5.34 -14.81 -14.77
C PRO A 271 -5.88 -15.32 -13.43
N TYR A 272 -6.53 -14.47 -12.63
CA TYR A 272 -7.08 -14.91 -11.35
C TYR A 272 -8.15 -16.00 -11.47
N ARG A 273 -8.91 -16.04 -12.57
CA ARG A 273 -9.91 -17.10 -12.81
C ARG A 273 -9.31 -18.49 -13.09
N LYS A 274 -7.99 -18.56 -13.31
CA LYS A 274 -7.29 -19.86 -13.46
C LYS A 274 -7.03 -20.57 -12.14
N PHE A 275 -7.23 -19.93 -10.99
CA PHE A 275 -7.24 -20.58 -9.69
C PHE A 275 -8.58 -21.31 -9.51
N THR A 276 -8.74 -22.44 -10.20
CA THR A 276 -10.03 -23.13 -10.33
C THR A 276 -10.48 -23.86 -9.07
N GLU A 277 -9.58 -24.12 -8.12
CA GLU A 277 -9.89 -24.71 -6.82
C GLU A 277 -10.30 -23.66 -5.78
N ALA A 278 -10.04 -22.39 -6.04
CA ALA A 278 -10.42 -21.29 -5.17
C ALA A 278 -11.87 -20.86 -5.38
N ALA A 279 -12.55 -20.48 -4.30
CA ALA A 279 -13.73 -19.64 -4.40
C ALA A 279 -13.33 -18.22 -4.86
N HIS A 280 -14.23 -17.53 -5.54
CA HIS A 280 -13.94 -16.19 -6.03
C HIS A 280 -14.96 -15.17 -5.57
N GLN A 281 -14.50 -13.99 -5.21
CA GLN A 281 -15.30 -12.78 -5.05
C GLN A 281 -14.78 -11.72 -6.01
N THR A 282 -15.62 -11.25 -6.94
CA THR A 282 -15.25 -10.13 -7.80
C THR A 282 -15.46 -8.80 -7.08
N CYS A 283 -14.54 -7.85 -7.27
CA CYS A 283 -14.61 -6.54 -6.62
C CYS A 283 -15.80 -5.72 -7.11
N LEU A 284 -16.83 -5.55 -6.27
CA LEU A 284 -18.02 -4.78 -6.62
C LEU A 284 -17.71 -3.29 -6.86
N ALA A 285 -16.68 -2.74 -6.20
CA ALA A 285 -16.29 -1.34 -6.43
C ALA A 285 -15.85 -1.08 -7.88
N HIS A 286 -15.18 -2.03 -8.52
CA HIS A 286 -14.81 -1.92 -9.94
C HIS A 286 -16.02 -1.99 -10.85
N LEU A 287 -16.99 -2.85 -10.57
CA LEU A 287 -18.24 -2.94 -11.33
C LEU A 287 -19.09 -1.67 -11.15
N LEU A 288 -19.25 -1.18 -9.91
CA LEU A 288 -20.00 0.06 -9.63
C LEU A 288 -19.35 1.29 -10.28
N ARG A 289 -18.01 1.39 -10.22
CA ARG A 289 -17.28 2.47 -10.90
C ARG A 289 -17.51 2.43 -12.41
N ARG A 290 -17.38 1.25 -13.03
CA ARG A 290 -17.63 1.06 -14.45
C ARG A 290 -19.05 1.40 -14.82
N ALA A 291 -20.05 0.94 -14.06
CA ALA A 291 -21.45 1.27 -14.28
C ALA A 291 -21.72 2.78 -14.15
N HIS A 292 -21.09 3.45 -13.19
CA HIS A 292 -21.18 4.90 -13.03
C HIS A 292 -20.58 5.65 -14.23
N GLU A 293 -19.37 5.31 -14.67
CA GLU A 293 -18.72 5.90 -15.84
C GLU A 293 -19.58 5.70 -17.11
N MET A 294 -20.18 4.53 -17.26
CA MET A 294 -21.08 4.25 -18.39
C MET A 294 -22.38 5.07 -18.32
N ARG A 295 -22.96 5.30 -17.14
CA ARG A 295 -24.12 6.19 -17.00
C ARG A 295 -23.80 7.64 -17.35
N GLU A 296 -22.57 8.10 -17.08
CA GLU A 296 -22.13 9.44 -17.45
C GLU A 296 -21.85 9.56 -18.97
N SER A 297 -21.25 8.53 -19.57
CA SER A 297 -20.75 8.57 -20.95
C SER A 297 -21.72 8.03 -22.00
N ASN A 298 -22.65 7.12 -21.62
CA ASN A 298 -23.61 6.56 -22.58
C ASN A 298 -24.71 7.59 -22.94
N PRO A 299 -25.24 7.53 -24.17
CA PRO A 299 -26.48 8.22 -24.50
C PRO A 299 -27.60 7.83 -23.54
N PRO A 300 -28.56 8.75 -23.24
CA PRO A 300 -29.59 8.53 -22.22
C PRO A 300 -30.37 7.20 -22.41
N GLU A 301 -30.70 6.84 -23.65
CA GLU A 301 -31.43 5.63 -23.98
C GLU A 301 -30.70 4.32 -23.70
N TYR A 302 -29.40 4.35 -23.44
CA TYR A 302 -28.57 3.17 -23.11
C TYR A 302 -28.09 3.12 -21.67
N ARG A 303 -28.63 3.95 -20.78
CA ARG A 303 -28.22 4.03 -19.37
C ARG A 303 -28.91 3.02 -18.47
N ASP A 304 -29.98 2.40 -18.91
CA ASP A 304 -30.77 1.46 -18.13
C ASP A 304 -29.95 0.25 -17.68
N VAL A 305 -29.15 -0.32 -18.61
CA VAL A 305 -28.32 -1.51 -18.31
C VAL A 305 -27.32 -1.26 -17.17
N PRO A 306 -26.45 -0.22 -17.18
CA PRO A 306 -25.57 0.06 -16.07
C PRO A 306 -26.30 0.55 -14.80
N THR A 307 -27.47 1.18 -14.93
CA THR A 307 -28.30 1.62 -13.79
C THR A 307 -28.87 0.42 -13.04
N ALA A 308 -29.44 -0.54 -13.76
CA ALA A 308 -29.99 -1.76 -13.17
C ALA A 308 -28.92 -2.58 -12.46
N LEU A 309 -27.74 -2.75 -13.07
CA LEU A 309 -26.61 -3.41 -12.40
C LEU A 309 -26.24 -2.67 -11.09
N SER A 310 -26.12 -1.34 -11.15
CA SER A 310 -25.80 -0.56 -9.94
C SER A 310 -26.80 -0.76 -8.81
N ALA A 311 -28.10 -0.82 -9.14
CA ALA A 311 -29.16 -1.07 -8.14
C ALA A 311 -28.99 -2.44 -7.49
N ILE A 312 -28.79 -3.51 -8.28
CA ILE A 312 -28.59 -4.86 -7.76
C ILE A 312 -27.37 -4.92 -6.82
N LEU A 313 -26.26 -4.30 -7.21
CA LEU A 313 -25.04 -4.31 -6.39
C LEU A 313 -25.19 -3.49 -5.11
N HIS A 314 -25.94 -2.38 -5.12
CA HIS A 314 -26.23 -1.63 -3.89
C HIS A 314 -27.14 -2.41 -2.94
N ASP A 315 -28.14 -3.11 -3.47
CA ASP A 315 -29.00 -3.97 -2.65
C ASP A 315 -28.20 -5.12 -2.02
N ALA A 316 -27.22 -5.69 -2.75
CA ALA A 316 -26.32 -6.69 -2.18
C ALA A 316 -25.46 -6.12 -1.04
N LEU A 317 -24.98 -4.89 -1.15
CA LEU A 317 -24.24 -4.22 -0.07
C LEU A 317 -25.14 -3.90 1.12
N ALA A 318 -26.41 -3.54 0.90
CA ALA A 318 -27.40 -3.36 1.95
C ALA A 318 -27.72 -4.70 2.66
N ALA A 319 -27.87 -5.78 1.92
CA ALA A 319 -28.04 -7.12 2.48
C ALA A 319 -26.85 -7.54 3.39
N ARG A 320 -25.61 -7.20 2.97
CA ARG A 320 -24.43 -7.39 3.82
C ARG A 320 -24.55 -6.62 5.13
N ALA A 321 -24.91 -5.34 5.08
CA ALA A 321 -25.04 -4.54 6.30
C ALA A 321 -26.08 -5.13 7.27
N LEU A 322 -27.20 -5.64 6.76
CA LEU A 322 -28.21 -6.32 7.57
C LEU A 322 -27.71 -7.65 8.15
N ARG A 323 -26.94 -8.43 7.37
CA ARG A 323 -26.31 -9.65 7.85
C ARG A 323 -25.32 -9.35 8.99
N ASP A 324 -24.43 -8.39 8.78
CA ASP A 324 -23.38 -8.01 9.75
C ASP A 324 -23.98 -7.41 11.04
N ALA A 325 -25.19 -6.80 10.95
CA ALA A 325 -25.98 -6.35 12.09
C ALA A 325 -26.82 -7.49 12.73
N GLY A 326 -26.78 -8.71 12.22
CA GLY A 326 -27.59 -9.84 12.71
C GLY A 326 -29.07 -9.77 12.35
N SER A 327 -29.49 -8.78 11.56
CA SER A 327 -30.91 -8.59 11.16
C SER A 327 -31.32 -9.47 9.97
N LEU A 328 -30.38 -10.08 9.28
CA LEU A 328 -30.58 -10.95 8.13
C LEU A 328 -29.69 -12.20 8.28
N CYS A 329 -30.28 -13.35 8.57
CA CYS A 329 -29.55 -14.58 8.80
C CYS A 329 -30.37 -15.83 8.34
N GLY A 330 -29.74 -17.01 8.35
CA GLY A 330 -30.37 -18.28 8.01
C GLY A 330 -31.09 -18.26 6.67
N ASP A 331 -32.32 -18.84 6.65
CA ASP A 331 -33.14 -18.94 5.43
C ASP A 331 -33.49 -17.58 4.82
N GLY A 332 -33.59 -16.54 5.64
CA GLY A 332 -33.81 -15.17 5.16
C GLY A 332 -32.64 -14.64 4.35
N LEU A 333 -31.41 -14.90 4.77
CA LEU A 333 -30.20 -14.52 4.03
C LEU A 333 -30.09 -15.31 2.71
N GLU A 334 -30.31 -16.61 2.74
CA GLU A 334 -30.26 -17.42 1.51
C GLU A 334 -31.35 -17.01 0.52
N SER A 335 -32.54 -16.68 0.99
CA SER A 335 -33.64 -16.16 0.15
C SER A 335 -33.27 -14.81 -0.47
N ALA A 336 -32.63 -13.91 0.28
CA ALA A 336 -32.17 -12.63 -0.22
C ALA A 336 -31.06 -12.80 -1.29
N ILE A 337 -30.13 -13.74 -1.06
CA ILE A 337 -29.07 -14.05 -2.04
C ILE A 337 -29.70 -14.63 -3.31
N ALA A 338 -30.61 -15.59 -3.19
CA ALA A 338 -31.30 -16.18 -4.35
C ALA A 338 -32.09 -15.13 -5.16
N ALA A 339 -32.74 -14.17 -4.48
CA ALA A 339 -33.43 -13.08 -5.15
C ALA A 339 -32.44 -12.16 -5.91
N LEU A 340 -31.30 -11.82 -5.33
CA LEU A 340 -30.26 -11.05 -5.99
C LEU A 340 -29.68 -11.80 -7.20
N GLU A 341 -29.43 -13.10 -7.05
CA GLU A 341 -28.96 -13.97 -8.12
C GLU A 341 -29.95 -14.04 -9.27
N GLY A 342 -31.25 -14.24 -8.98
CA GLY A 342 -32.31 -14.23 -9.98
C GLY A 342 -32.42 -12.89 -10.74
N ARG A 343 -32.28 -11.77 -10.01
CA ARG A 343 -32.24 -10.44 -10.66
C ARG A 343 -31.05 -10.27 -11.61
N VAL A 344 -29.88 -10.79 -11.23
CA VAL A 344 -28.69 -10.79 -12.13
C VAL A 344 -28.96 -11.66 -13.35
N ASP A 345 -29.58 -12.83 -13.19
CA ASP A 345 -29.87 -13.73 -14.31
C ASP A 345 -30.86 -13.12 -15.30
N VAL A 346 -31.93 -12.48 -14.80
CA VAL A 346 -32.86 -11.71 -15.63
C VAL A 346 -32.14 -10.56 -16.36
N TRP A 347 -31.29 -9.83 -15.65
CA TRP A 347 -30.51 -8.74 -16.24
C TRP A 347 -29.53 -9.26 -17.33
N LEU A 348 -28.90 -10.43 -17.12
CA LEU A 348 -28.00 -11.07 -18.08
C LEU A 348 -28.72 -11.65 -19.30
N ALA A 349 -29.99 -12.00 -19.18
CA ALA A 349 -30.80 -12.50 -20.26
C ALA A 349 -31.26 -11.38 -21.23
N GLY A 350 -31.17 -10.11 -20.79
CA GLY A 350 -31.51 -8.96 -21.64
C GLY A 350 -30.55 -8.79 -22.81
N ASP A 351 -31.07 -8.36 -23.94
CA ASP A 351 -30.28 -7.96 -25.11
C ASP A 351 -29.85 -6.51 -25.03
N ALA A 352 -28.62 -6.25 -25.45
CA ALA A 352 -28.08 -4.91 -25.53
C ALA A 352 -27.56 -4.63 -26.95
N THR A 353 -28.17 -3.68 -27.62
CA THR A 353 -27.75 -3.22 -28.95
C THR A 353 -26.50 -2.34 -28.88
N PHE A 354 -26.36 -1.57 -27.79
CA PHE A 354 -25.22 -0.69 -27.59
C PHE A 354 -23.95 -1.48 -27.13
N ASP A 355 -22.86 -1.26 -27.83
CA ASP A 355 -21.66 -2.07 -27.73
C ASP A 355 -21.02 -2.03 -26.30
N ALA A 356 -21.03 -0.86 -25.65
CA ALA A 356 -20.53 -0.76 -24.26
C ALA A 356 -21.37 -1.61 -23.28
N ASN A 357 -22.69 -1.67 -23.46
CA ASN A 357 -23.58 -2.48 -22.65
C ASN A 357 -23.36 -3.98 -22.92
N ARG A 358 -23.17 -4.39 -24.18
CA ARG A 358 -22.81 -5.78 -24.53
C ARG A 358 -21.52 -6.22 -23.84
N ARG A 359 -20.50 -5.35 -23.83
CA ARG A 359 -19.24 -5.62 -23.12
C ARG A 359 -19.42 -5.72 -21.62
N LEU A 360 -20.32 -4.94 -21.03
CA LEU A 360 -20.63 -5.04 -19.60
C LEU A 360 -21.33 -6.36 -19.27
N LEU A 361 -22.38 -6.71 -20.02
CA LEU A 361 -23.09 -8.00 -19.88
C LEU A 361 -22.14 -9.19 -20.03
N LYS A 362 -21.29 -9.20 -21.07
CA LYS A 362 -20.28 -10.25 -21.28
C LYS A 362 -19.30 -10.35 -20.13
N HIS A 363 -18.90 -9.22 -19.54
CA HIS A 363 -18.00 -9.21 -18.37
C HIS A 363 -18.69 -9.80 -17.14
N VAL A 364 -19.88 -9.30 -16.79
CA VAL A 364 -20.61 -9.76 -15.61
C VAL A 364 -21.02 -11.23 -15.75
N ARG A 365 -21.34 -11.71 -16.94
CA ARG A 365 -21.62 -13.15 -17.19
C ARG A 365 -20.44 -14.04 -16.79
N LYS A 366 -19.20 -13.59 -17.00
CA LYS A 366 -18.00 -14.32 -16.56
C LYS A 366 -17.76 -14.27 -15.06
N GLU A 367 -18.32 -13.27 -14.39
CA GLU A 367 -18.18 -13.05 -12.95
C GLU A 367 -19.42 -13.50 -12.16
N ARG A 368 -20.43 -14.08 -12.82
CA ARG A 368 -21.74 -14.39 -12.23
C ARG A 368 -21.67 -15.16 -10.93
N THR A 369 -20.85 -16.19 -10.87
CA THR A 369 -20.66 -17.02 -9.67
C THR A 369 -19.83 -16.34 -8.57
N ALA A 370 -19.10 -15.29 -8.92
CA ALA A 370 -18.20 -14.56 -8.02
C ALA A 370 -18.81 -13.25 -7.48
N LEU A 371 -20.09 -12.95 -7.77
CA LEU A 371 -20.69 -11.65 -7.39
C LEU A 371 -21.04 -11.56 -5.91
N PHE A 372 -21.54 -12.65 -5.32
CA PHE A 372 -22.16 -12.62 -4.00
C PHE A 372 -21.53 -13.59 -2.99
N THR A 373 -20.31 -14.05 -3.24
CA THR A 373 -19.55 -14.91 -2.32
C THR A 373 -19.41 -14.26 -0.94
N PHE A 374 -19.23 -12.94 -0.92
CA PHE A 374 -19.11 -12.15 0.31
C PHE A 374 -20.37 -12.19 1.19
N LEU A 375 -21.54 -12.50 0.65
CA LEU A 375 -22.76 -12.66 1.44
C LEU A 375 -22.82 -14.02 2.15
N ARG A 376 -22.28 -15.08 1.52
CA ARG A 376 -22.26 -16.44 2.06
C ARG A 376 -21.12 -16.67 3.06
N HIS A 377 -20.02 -15.95 2.90
CA HIS A 377 -18.83 -16.14 3.73
C HIS A 377 -18.51 -14.84 4.50
N PRO A 378 -18.77 -14.80 5.82
CA PRO A 378 -18.39 -13.70 6.68
C PRO A 378 -16.95 -13.33 6.56
N GLY A 379 -16.07 -12.98 6.58
CA GLY A 379 -14.63 -12.75 6.34
C GLY A 379 -14.27 -12.41 4.90
N VAL A 380 -15.16 -12.59 3.92
CA VAL A 380 -14.96 -12.21 2.53
C VAL A 380 -15.49 -10.80 2.29
N GLU A 381 -14.62 -9.91 1.80
CA GLU A 381 -14.98 -8.54 1.49
C GLU A 381 -15.67 -8.42 0.11
N ALA A 382 -16.65 -7.51 0.00
CA ALA A 382 -17.29 -7.22 -1.28
C ALA A 382 -16.35 -6.51 -2.28
N THR A 383 -15.24 -5.98 -1.82
CA THR A 383 -14.29 -5.19 -2.61
C THR A 383 -12.85 -5.61 -2.38
N ASN A 384 -11.97 -5.38 -3.34
CA ASN A 384 -10.55 -5.70 -3.25
C ASN A 384 -9.73 -4.60 -2.54
N TRP A 385 -10.31 -3.92 -1.54
CA TRP A 385 -9.68 -2.78 -0.87
C TRP A 385 -8.37 -3.15 -0.14
N ARG A 386 -8.25 -4.41 0.36
CA ARG A 386 -7.04 -4.88 1.06
C ARG A 386 -5.83 -4.83 0.13
N ALA A 387 -5.94 -5.40 -1.06
CA ALA A 387 -4.86 -5.38 -2.03
C ALA A 387 -4.61 -3.97 -2.59
N GLU A 388 -5.66 -3.18 -2.86
CA GLU A 388 -5.51 -1.78 -3.27
C GLU A 388 -4.76 -0.95 -2.20
N THR A 389 -5.03 -1.20 -0.92
CA THR A 389 -4.33 -0.55 0.19
C THR A 389 -2.90 -1.07 0.33
N ALA A 390 -2.67 -2.36 0.14
CA ALA A 390 -1.34 -2.96 0.19
C ALA A 390 -0.44 -2.44 -0.94
N ILE A 391 -0.98 -2.24 -2.14
CA ILE A 391 -0.20 -1.80 -3.31
C ILE A 391 0.17 -0.31 -3.29
N ARG A 392 -0.58 0.52 -2.56
CA ARG A 392 -0.34 1.99 -2.50
C ARG A 392 1.07 2.39 -2.09
N PRO A 393 1.68 1.85 -1.02
CA PRO A 393 3.05 2.19 -0.65
C PRO A 393 4.04 1.90 -1.78
N ALA A 394 3.88 0.78 -2.50
CA ALA A 394 4.70 0.45 -3.65
C ALA A 394 4.54 1.46 -4.79
N VAL A 395 3.32 1.88 -5.09
CA VAL A 395 3.05 2.91 -6.12
C VAL A 395 3.68 4.24 -5.75
N VAL A 396 3.63 4.65 -4.47
CA VAL A 396 4.29 5.87 -3.98
C VAL A 396 5.80 5.74 -4.10
N ASN A 397 6.38 4.63 -3.62
CA ASN A 397 7.81 4.35 -3.71
C ASN A 397 8.29 4.42 -5.18
N ARG A 398 7.59 3.76 -6.11
CA ARG A 398 7.90 3.82 -7.55
C ARG A 398 7.87 5.23 -8.10
N LYS A 399 6.89 6.07 -7.70
CA LYS A 399 6.77 7.45 -8.20
C LYS A 399 7.87 8.37 -7.68
N VAL A 400 8.41 8.09 -6.50
CA VAL A 400 9.43 8.91 -5.83
C VAL A 400 10.83 8.39 -6.12
N CYS A 401 11.03 7.07 -6.08
CA CYS A 401 12.34 6.43 -6.17
C CYS A 401 12.62 5.80 -7.55
N GLY A 402 11.59 5.66 -8.41
CA GLY A 402 11.66 4.89 -9.65
C GLY A 402 11.43 3.39 -9.42
N GLY A 403 11.83 2.57 -10.39
CA GLY A 403 11.87 1.11 -10.26
C GLY A 403 13.23 0.63 -9.74
N ASN A 404 13.55 -0.62 -10.04
CA ASN A 404 14.81 -1.25 -9.67
C ASN A 404 15.79 -1.28 -10.86
N ARG A 405 17.09 -1.20 -10.58
CA ARG A 405 18.12 -1.26 -11.62
C ARG A 405 18.44 -2.67 -12.07
N SER A 406 18.27 -3.66 -11.19
CA SER A 406 18.54 -5.08 -11.45
C SER A 406 17.44 -5.94 -10.84
N TRP A 407 17.38 -7.22 -11.26
CA TRP A 407 16.47 -8.21 -10.68
C TRP A 407 16.82 -8.50 -9.22
N TYR A 408 18.10 -8.53 -8.88
CA TYR A 408 18.54 -8.66 -7.49
C TYR A 408 18.00 -7.54 -6.59
N SER A 409 18.08 -6.28 -7.05
CA SER A 409 17.48 -5.18 -6.28
C SER A 409 15.94 -5.20 -6.27
N ALA A 410 15.31 -5.85 -7.27
CA ALA A 410 13.87 -6.07 -7.28
C ALA A 410 13.45 -7.13 -6.24
N GLU A 411 14.26 -8.18 -6.11
CA GLU A 411 14.12 -9.19 -5.06
C GLU A 411 14.26 -8.57 -3.66
N THR A 412 15.34 -7.81 -3.42
CA THR A 412 15.50 -6.98 -2.20
C THR A 412 14.27 -6.12 -1.93
N GLN A 413 13.69 -5.50 -2.97
CA GLN A 413 12.51 -4.64 -2.84
C GLN A 413 11.30 -5.41 -2.32
N HIS A 414 10.92 -6.51 -2.97
CA HIS A 414 9.69 -7.21 -2.60
C HIS A 414 9.81 -7.98 -1.28
N ILE A 415 10.98 -8.53 -0.95
CA ILE A 415 11.23 -9.18 0.34
C ILE A 415 11.06 -8.17 1.47
N LEU A 416 11.78 -7.05 1.45
CA LEU A 416 11.73 -6.06 2.52
C LEU A 416 10.35 -5.39 2.62
N MET A 417 9.67 -5.14 1.50
CA MET A 417 8.29 -4.65 1.53
C MET A 417 7.34 -5.65 2.20
N THR A 418 7.51 -6.95 1.92
CA THR A 418 6.74 -8.02 2.58
C THR A 418 6.94 -8.00 4.08
N MET A 419 8.20 -7.94 4.54
CA MET A 419 8.54 -7.89 5.96
C MET A 419 7.90 -6.68 6.66
N PHE A 420 8.12 -5.48 6.14
CA PHE A 420 7.61 -4.26 6.76
C PHE A 420 6.08 -4.14 6.71
N ARG A 421 5.46 -4.58 5.61
CA ARG A 421 4.00 -4.53 5.48
C ARG A 421 3.33 -5.54 6.41
N THR A 422 3.83 -6.75 6.50
CA THR A 422 3.31 -7.78 7.40
C THR A 422 3.49 -7.37 8.86
N ALA A 423 4.66 -6.85 9.26
CA ALA A 423 4.87 -6.31 10.59
C ALA A 423 3.85 -5.21 10.95
N TYR A 424 3.60 -4.30 10.01
CA TYR A 424 2.57 -3.26 10.20
C TYR A 424 1.17 -3.84 10.41
N GLN A 425 0.77 -4.85 9.61
CA GLN A 425 -0.55 -5.49 9.74
C GLN A 425 -0.71 -6.22 11.09
N GLN A 426 0.37 -6.77 11.60
CA GLN A 426 0.39 -7.48 12.89
C GLN A 426 0.63 -6.56 14.10
N GLY A 427 0.86 -5.26 13.89
CA GLY A 427 1.22 -4.33 14.96
C GLY A 427 2.56 -4.68 15.62
N ALA A 428 3.46 -5.35 14.88
CA ALA A 428 4.77 -5.79 15.38
C ALA A 428 5.85 -4.70 15.21
N ASP A 429 6.88 -4.74 16.04
CA ASP A 429 8.07 -3.88 15.90
C ASP A 429 8.93 -4.32 14.72
N ALA A 430 8.64 -3.76 13.55
CA ALA A 430 9.37 -4.07 12.33
C ALA A 430 10.88 -3.76 12.40
N ILE A 431 11.27 -2.74 13.16
CA ILE A 431 12.68 -2.35 13.32
C ILE A 431 13.38 -3.34 14.27
N GLY A 432 12.76 -3.71 15.39
CA GLY A 432 13.26 -4.72 16.30
C GLY A 432 13.47 -6.07 15.62
N ILE A 433 12.47 -6.55 14.90
CA ILE A 433 12.55 -7.81 14.13
C ILE A 433 13.71 -7.77 13.13
N MET A 434 13.89 -6.67 12.43
CA MET A 434 15.00 -6.55 11.46
C MET A 434 16.37 -6.50 12.14
N ILE A 435 16.47 -5.90 13.32
CA ILE A 435 17.68 -5.92 14.14
C ILE A 435 18.04 -7.35 14.53
N ASP A 436 17.06 -8.14 14.97
CA ASP A 436 17.29 -9.53 15.38
C ASP A 436 17.73 -10.40 14.20
N LEU A 437 17.10 -10.24 13.03
CA LEU A 437 17.52 -10.92 11.80
C LEU A 437 18.96 -10.54 11.39
N LEU A 438 19.32 -9.27 11.48
CA LEU A 438 20.68 -8.79 11.16
C LEU A 438 21.75 -9.33 12.15
N ARG A 439 21.39 -9.52 13.40
CA ARG A 439 22.29 -10.04 14.46
C ARG A 439 22.43 -11.56 14.42
N SER A 440 21.43 -12.26 13.92
CA SER A 440 21.45 -13.72 13.85
C SER A 440 22.64 -14.20 13.02
N PRO A 441 23.49 -15.12 13.52
CA PRO A 441 24.58 -15.71 12.75
C PRO A 441 24.05 -16.58 11.62
N GLU A 442 22.92 -17.26 11.82
CA GLU A 442 22.29 -18.17 10.89
C GLU A 442 20.95 -17.58 10.39
N PRO A 443 20.51 -17.96 9.17
CA PRO A 443 19.17 -17.62 8.70
C PRO A 443 18.10 -18.12 9.68
N THR A 444 17.21 -17.22 10.12
CA THR A 444 16.12 -17.55 11.04
C THR A 444 14.80 -17.08 10.48
N ILE A 445 13.70 -17.72 10.91
CA ILE A 445 12.35 -17.29 10.59
C ILE A 445 11.89 -16.34 11.69
N ALA A 446 11.55 -15.10 11.30
CA ALA A 446 11.04 -14.10 12.23
C ALA A 446 9.62 -14.48 12.72
N PRO A 447 9.20 -14.01 13.90
CA PRO A 447 7.87 -14.32 14.46
C PRO A 447 6.70 -13.86 13.61
N LEU A 448 6.92 -13.02 12.59
CA LEU A 448 5.91 -12.60 11.60
C LEU A 448 5.28 -13.78 10.82
N ALA A 449 6.01 -14.86 10.62
CA ALA A 449 5.56 -16.05 9.91
C ALA A 449 4.99 -17.13 10.84
N MET A 450 4.82 -16.83 12.12
CA MET A 450 4.17 -17.74 13.05
C MET A 450 2.66 -17.47 13.09
N PRO A 451 1.81 -18.51 13.04
CA PRO A 451 0.37 -18.32 13.18
C PRO A 451 0.06 -17.54 14.44
N LEU A 452 -0.68 -16.43 14.30
CA LEU A 452 -1.12 -15.65 15.46
C LEU A 452 -2.20 -16.47 16.19
N THR A 453 -1.81 -17.23 17.21
CA THR A 453 -2.72 -17.91 18.09
C THR A 453 -3.45 -16.87 18.94
N GLY A 454 -4.71 -16.58 18.61
CA GLY A 454 -5.67 -16.03 19.57
C GLY A 454 -5.71 -14.52 19.78
N LYS A 455 -5.37 -13.66 18.82
CA LYS A 455 -5.81 -12.26 18.90
C LYS A 455 -7.13 -12.10 18.13
N PRO A 456 -8.18 -11.55 18.76
CA PRO A 456 -9.37 -11.15 18.04
C PRO A 456 -9.03 -10.00 17.07
N ASP A 457 -9.70 -10.01 15.90
CA ASP A 457 -9.63 -8.90 14.93
C ASP A 457 -9.95 -7.56 15.62
N PRO A 458 -9.21 -6.49 15.31
CA PRO A 458 -9.52 -5.16 15.81
C PRO A 458 -10.79 -4.57 15.22
#